data_8c750a9e1620cf3be9f16c6aa6dd4e04
#
_entry.id   8c750a9e1620cf3be9f16c6aa6dd4e04
#
_cell.length_a   1.000
_cell.length_b   1.000
_cell.length_c   1.000
_cell.angle_alpha   90.00
_cell.angle_beta   90.00
_cell.angle_gamma   90.00
#
_symmetry.space_group_name_H-M   'P 1'
#
loop_
_entity.id
_entity.type
_entity.pdbx_description
1 polymer ?
#
loop_
_entity_poly.entity_id
_entity_poly.type
_entity_poly.pdbx_seq_one_letter_code
_entity_poly.pdbx_strand_id
1 'polypeptide(L)'
;MTSLTGQSVPARHAGADAYPGPRQDPRGAGGRYPVAPPDPRRGPGVPHPVPPPHGRVGPPSVPDKKDYERVSARAVLTVIALGAAAVIGLWWYSTPDVSGLGGWLTGAGEVLGLLAGFGVVVLVALMARLPPLERGIGTDQLARWHAMGGRYVVSLVVAHGLLIVWGYAVQAHATVLSESATLLTQYPDVLMATVAGFLLLGVGIISMRAVRRRVRYETWYYLHLYTYLAIALAFSHQFAVGQSFINNLAARFWWSAMYLTVAVLVLWYRVAVPLRAFARHGYTVIGVKSEGPGVTSVYIGGKHLDELAAEPGQFFRWRFLTRALWWSSHPYSLSAAPGTDVLRITVKDIGDHSRALSRLRPGTRVIAEGPYGAFTAGQSGRGVLLLAGGVGITPLRAMFSTLPGPVTLIYRASSEQDIVFRDELDSIAAARGAKVYYLVGSRAEIGGDPLSAKMLRSLVPGLDEQEIYVCGPSGMISAAVEALRGAGVSRRQIHFESFEF
;
A
#
# COMPACT_ATOMS: atom_id res chain seq x y z
N MET A 1 67.98 -26.00 -11.94
CA MET A 1 68.69 -25.31 -10.85
C MET A 1 67.82 -24.20 -10.41
N THR A 2 67.21 -24.12 -9.29
CA THR A 2 67.31 -24.60 -7.93
C THR A 2 65.98 -24.64 -7.28
N SER A 3 65.68 -25.71 -6.59
CA SER A 3 64.64 -26.01 -5.69
C SER A 3 64.58 -25.02 -4.52
N LEU A 4 63.37 -24.83 -3.89
CA LEU A 4 63.13 -24.79 -2.42
C LEU A 4 61.65 -24.70 -2.16
N THR A 5 61.09 -25.80 -1.72
CA THR A 5 60.54 -26.19 -0.42
C THR A 5 59.27 -25.45 0.03
N GLY A 6 58.26 -26.29 0.17
CA GLY A 6 56.95 -26.03 0.68
C GLY A 6 56.88 -25.65 2.16
N GLN A 7 55.82 -24.97 2.50
CA GLN A 7 55.24 -24.98 3.85
C GLN A 7 53.73 -25.10 3.74
N SER A 8 53.23 -26.20 4.29
CA SER A 8 51.84 -26.51 4.55
C SER A 8 51.30 -25.63 5.66
N VAL A 9 50.14 -24.95 5.43
CA VAL A 9 49.36 -24.30 6.47
C VAL A 9 48.14 -25.17 6.76
N PRO A 10 47.83 -25.48 8.02
CA PRO A 10 46.75 -26.38 8.37
C PRO A 10 45.36 -25.72 8.24
N ALA A 11 44.42 -26.52 7.77
CA ALA A 11 43.00 -26.16 7.70
C ALA A 11 42.44 -25.87 9.11
N ARG A 12 41.85 -24.70 9.30
CA ARG A 12 41.04 -24.40 10.46
C ARG A 12 39.59 -24.83 10.19
N HIS A 13 39.15 -25.77 11.01
CA HIS A 13 37.75 -26.17 11.11
C HIS A 13 36.90 -24.95 11.48
N ALA A 14 35.87 -24.68 10.73
CA ALA A 14 34.79 -23.78 11.09
C ALA A 14 33.94 -24.46 12.16
N GLY A 15 34.02 -23.96 13.41
CA GLY A 15 33.11 -24.31 14.48
C GLY A 15 31.76 -23.63 14.26
N ALA A 16 30.70 -24.43 14.29
CA ALA A 16 29.35 -23.96 14.32
C ALA A 16 29.08 -23.33 15.70
N ASP A 17 28.87 -22.02 15.76
CA ASP A 17 28.41 -21.34 16.97
C ASP A 17 26.93 -21.67 17.19
N ALA A 18 26.69 -22.58 18.16
CA ALA A 18 25.38 -22.85 18.70
C ALA A 18 24.95 -21.71 19.63
N TYR A 19 23.77 -21.16 19.41
CA TYR A 19 23.11 -20.23 20.33
C TYR A 19 22.94 -20.88 21.71
N PRO A 20 23.26 -20.18 22.81
CA PRO A 20 23.00 -20.70 24.14
C PRO A 20 21.50 -20.63 24.45
N GLY A 21 20.90 -21.77 24.73
CA GLY A 21 19.55 -21.89 25.30
C GLY A 21 19.46 -21.28 26.71
N PRO A 22 18.25 -20.97 27.21
CA PRO A 22 18.09 -20.34 28.51
C PRO A 22 18.57 -21.27 29.65
N ARG A 23 19.41 -20.72 30.52
CA ARG A 23 19.92 -21.40 31.73
C ARG A 23 18.73 -21.77 32.65
N GLN A 24 18.58 -23.03 32.95
CA GLN A 24 17.74 -23.51 34.01
C GLN A 24 18.38 -23.14 35.34
N ASP A 25 17.65 -22.40 36.18
CA ASP A 25 18.03 -22.11 37.58
C ASP A 25 17.62 -23.31 38.46
N PRO A 26 18.55 -23.95 39.23
CA PRO A 26 18.24 -25.11 40.02
C PRO A 26 17.80 -24.77 41.45
N ARG A 27 16.88 -23.85 41.64
CA ARG A 27 16.28 -23.61 42.96
C ARG A 27 14.76 -23.68 42.89
N GLY A 28 14.25 -24.90 42.96
CA GLY A 28 12.86 -25.13 43.32
C GLY A 28 12.61 -24.71 44.78
N ALA A 29 11.89 -23.59 44.93
CA ALA A 29 11.17 -23.29 46.17
C ALA A 29 9.89 -22.56 45.80
N GLY A 30 8.75 -23.21 45.99
CA GLY A 30 7.41 -22.66 45.77
C GLY A 30 7.14 -21.44 46.66
N GLY A 31 7.28 -20.27 46.08
CA GLY A 31 6.83 -19.01 46.64
C GLY A 31 5.48 -18.63 46.04
N ARG A 32 4.38 -18.88 46.75
CA ARG A 32 3.09 -18.25 46.47
C ARG A 32 3.24 -16.75 46.68
N TYR A 33 3.20 -15.96 45.63
CA TYR A 33 3.04 -14.51 45.75
C TYR A 33 1.66 -14.24 46.39
N PRO A 34 1.57 -13.41 47.42
CA PRO A 34 0.29 -13.05 48.01
C PRO A 34 -0.49 -12.20 46.98
N VAL A 35 -1.66 -12.70 46.59
CA VAL A 35 -2.64 -11.93 45.84
C VAL A 35 -3.11 -10.80 46.76
N ALA A 36 -2.88 -9.56 46.38
CA ALA A 36 -3.41 -8.41 47.10
C ALA A 36 -4.94 -8.50 47.16
N PRO A 37 -5.58 -8.20 48.28
CA PRO A 37 -7.02 -8.23 48.38
C PRO A 37 -7.65 -7.18 47.43
N PRO A 38 -8.82 -7.49 46.83
CA PRO A 38 -9.49 -6.55 45.91
C PRO A 38 -9.85 -5.25 46.66
N ASP A 39 -9.55 -4.11 46.03
CA ASP A 39 -9.92 -2.78 46.51
C ASP A 39 -11.45 -2.69 46.65
N PRO A 40 -12.01 -2.50 47.87
CA PRO A 40 -13.44 -2.45 48.06
C PRO A 40 -14.14 -1.21 47.46
N ARG A 41 -13.40 -0.32 46.81
CA ARG A 41 -13.94 0.88 46.15
C ARG A 41 -14.18 0.67 44.65
N ARG A 42 -13.83 -0.48 44.07
CA ARG A 42 -14.22 -0.85 42.73
C ARG A 42 -15.53 -1.65 42.80
N GLY A 43 -16.64 -0.96 42.61
CA GLY A 43 -17.92 -1.59 42.31
C GLY A 43 -17.79 -2.54 41.13
N PRO A 44 -18.61 -3.58 40.99
CA PRO A 44 -18.58 -4.51 39.88
C PRO A 44 -18.70 -3.73 38.59
N GLY A 45 -17.66 -3.78 37.76
CA GLY A 45 -17.67 -3.16 36.46
C GLY A 45 -18.89 -3.66 35.69
N VAL A 46 -19.81 -2.77 35.39
CA VAL A 46 -20.96 -3.05 34.54
C VAL A 46 -20.40 -3.59 33.22
N PRO A 47 -20.70 -4.83 32.81
CA PRO A 47 -20.32 -5.30 31.50
C PRO A 47 -20.99 -4.38 30.47
N HIS A 48 -20.21 -3.59 29.75
CA HIS A 48 -20.77 -2.85 28.65
C HIS A 48 -21.41 -3.86 27.69
N PRO A 49 -22.67 -3.66 27.27
CA PRO A 49 -23.34 -4.59 26.38
C PRO A 49 -22.52 -4.68 25.08
N VAL A 50 -21.95 -5.85 24.84
CA VAL A 50 -21.49 -6.22 23.50
C VAL A 50 -22.75 -6.10 22.62
N PRO A 51 -22.73 -5.32 21.54
CA PRO A 51 -23.90 -5.25 20.68
C PRO A 51 -24.29 -6.65 20.28
N PRO A 52 -25.59 -7.02 20.33
CA PRO A 52 -26.02 -8.39 20.05
C PRO A 52 -25.53 -8.82 18.67
N PRO A 53 -25.22 -10.10 18.47
CA PRO A 53 -24.93 -10.63 17.15
C PRO A 53 -26.14 -10.27 16.27
N HIS A 54 -25.89 -9.58 15.20
CA HIS A 54 -26.81 -8.93 14.28
C HIS A 54 -28.17 -9.62 14.23
N GLY A 55 -29.24 -8.94 14.69
CA GLY A 55 -30.61 -9.33 14.43
C GLY A 55 -30.76 -9.57 12.92
N ARG A 56 -31.69 -10.44 12.51
CA ARG A 56 -31.96 -10.80 11.11
C ARG A 56 -31.96 -9.55 10.25
N VAL A 57 -30.79 -9.21 9.71
CA VAL A 57 -30.67 -8.17 8.68
C VAL A 57 -31.15 -8.86 7.40
N GLY A 58 -32.32 -8.46 6.90
CA GLY A 58 -32.70 -8.76 5.53
C GLY A 58 -31.53 -8.37 4.61
N PRO A 59 -31.41 -8.95 3.42
CA PRO A 59 -30.29 -8.65 2.53
C PRO A 59 -30.21 -7.11 2.42
N PRO A 60 -29.04 -6.51 2.74
CA PRO A 60 -28.91 -5.07 2.61
C PRO A 60 -29.26 -4.70 1.19
N SER A 61 -30.14 -3.70 1.02
CA SER A 61 -30.37 -3.10 -0.28
C SER A 61 -29.02 -2.59 -0.77
N VAL A 62 -28.45 -3.27 -1.74
CA VAL A 62 -27.22 -2.83 -2.41
C VAL A 62 -27.54 -1.48 -3.01
N PRO A 63 -26.87 -0.39 -2.59
CA PRO A 63 -27.11 0.92 -3.19
C PRO A 63 -26.89 0.79 -4.68
N ASP A 64 -27.81 1.37 -5.45
CA ASP A 64 -27.70 1.41 -6.92
C ASP A 64 -26.28 1.81 -7.30
N LYS A 65 -25.56 0.93 -7.98
CA LYS A 65 -24.21 1.22 -8.45
C LYS A 65 -24.32 2.47 -9.32
N LYS A 66 -23.91 3.61 -8.80
CA LYS A 66 -23.51 4.69 -9.69
C LYS A 66 -22.37 4.10 -10.54
N ASP A 67 -22.64 3.88 -11.82
CA ASP A 67 -21.66 3.45 -12.80
C ASP A 67 -20.58 4.53 -12.92
N TYR A 68 -19.65 4.51 -11.98
CA TYR A 68 -18.44 5.28 -12.15
C TYR A 68 -17.63 4.59 -13.24
N GLU A 69 -17.43 5.28 -14.37
CA GLU A 69 -16.57 4.82 -15.44
C GLU A 69 -15.23 4.34 -14.85
N ARG A 70 -14.99 3.04 -14.97
CA ARG A 70 -13.73 2.43 -14.51
C ARG A 70 -12.64 2.82 -15.49
N VAL A 71 -11.77 3.73 -15.10
CA VAL A 71 -10.62 4.12 -15.91
C VAL A 71 -9.71 2.91 -16.09
N SER A 72 -9.46 2.52 -17.34
CA SER A 72 -8.61 1.37 -17.61
C SER A 72 -7.12 1.72 -17.45
N ALA A 73 -6.32 0.75 -17.02
CA ALA A 73 -4.87 0.89 -16.93
C ALA A 73 -4.24 1.33 -18.27
N ARG A 74 -4.77 0.82 -19.39
CA ARG A 74 -4.31 1.19 -20.74
C ARG A 74 -4.56 2.66 -21.04
N ALA A 75 -5.74 3.19 -20.69
CA ALA A 75 -6.07 4.60 -20.91
C ALA A 75 -5.10 5.52 -20.13
N VAL A 76 -4.81 5.21 -18.86
CA VAL A 76 -3.87 6.00 -18.06
C VAL A 76 -2.46 5.96 -18.65
N LEU A 77 -1.97 4.78 -19.03
CA LEU A 77 -0.65 4.66 -19.67
C LEU A 77 -0.58 5.40 -21.01
N THR A 78 -1.66 5.38 -21.80
CA THR A 78 -1.75 6.16 -23.04
C THR A 78 -1.67 7.66 -22.77
N VAL A 79 -2.40 8.17 -21.76
CA VAL A 79 -2.34 9.59 -21.37
C VAL A 79 -0.93 9.98 -20.92
N ILE A 80 -0.27 9.13 -20.13
CA ILE A 80 1.13 9.38 -19.71
C ILE A 80 2.07 9.41 -20.92
N ALA A 81 1.93 8.48 -21.86
CA ALA A 81 2.76 8.43 -23.06
C ALA A 81 2.54 9.65 -23.97
N LEU A 82 1.28 10.05 -24.19
CA LEU A 82 0.95 11.25 -24.94
C LEU A 82 1.48 12.52 -24.28
N GLY A 83 1.38 12.63 -22.95
CA GLY A 83 1.96 13.73 -22.20
C GLY A 83 3.48 13.80 -22.33
N ALA A 84 4.17 12.67 -22.24
CA ALA A 84 5.62 12.61 -22.46
C ALA A 84 5.99 13.01 -23.91
N ALA A 85 5.24 12.57 -24.91
CA ALA A 85 5.44 12.96 -26.29
C ALA A 85 5.20 14.47 -26.51
N ALA A 86 4.17 15.04 -25.88
CA ALA A 86 3.89 16.47 -25.92
C ALA A 86 5.03 17.31 -25.31
N VAL A 87 5.64 16.82 -24.22
CA VAL A 87 6.78 17.46 -23.56
C VAL A 87 8.02 17.45 -24.47
N ILE A 88 8.29 16.34 -25.15
CA ILE A 88 9.38 16.26 -26.15
C ILE A 88 9.07 17.19 -27.32
N GLY A 89 7.81 17.24 -27.82
CA GLY A 89 7.36 18.12 -28.86
C GLY A 89 7.51 19.59 -28.47
N LEU A 90 7.26 19.96 -27.22
CA LEU A 90 7.47 21.32 -26.71
C LEU A 90 8.95 21.72 -26.81
N TRP A 91 9.86 20.84 -26.38
CA TRP A 91 11.30 21.10 -26.54
C TRP A 91 11.70 21.26 -27.98
N TRP A 92 11.26 20.33 -28.84
CA TRP A 92 11.58 20.40 -30.28
C TRP A 92 11.13 21.70 -30.95
N TYR A 93 9.94 22.17 -30.58
CA TYR A 93 9.39 23.41 -31.10
C TYR A 93 10.10 24.67 -30.59
N SER A 94 10.57 24.64 -29.33
CA SER A 94 11.18 25.79 -28.66
C SER A 94 12.70 25.86 -28.84
N THR A 95 13.34 24.84 -29.43
CA THR A 95 14.79 24.76 -29.60
C THR A 95 15.16 24.54 -31.06
N PRO A 96 15.13 25.62 -31.88
CA PRO A 96 15.26 25.50 -33.35
C PRO A 96 16.65 25.06 -33.82
N ASP A 97 17.72 25.48 -33.13
CA ASP A 97 19.10 25.25 -33.59
C ASP A 97 19.97 24.63 -32.49
N VAL A 98 20.22 23.33 -32.62
CA VAL A 98 21.18 22.61 -31.80
C VAL A 98 22.42 22.31 -32.61
N SER A 99 23.58 22.90 -32.24
CA SER A 99 24.83 22.71 -32.98
C SER A 99 25.99 22.31 -32.04
N GLY A 100 26.90 21.53 -32.60
CA GLY A 100 28.09 21.08 -31.88
C GLY A 100 27.77 20.12 -30.71
N LEU A 101 28.83 19.50 -30.14
CA LEU A 101 28.71 18.53 -29.06
C LEU A 101 28.07 19.14 -27.80
N GLY A 102 28.48 20.36 -27.41
CA GLY A 102 27.94 21.03 -26.22
C GLY A 102 26.45 21.33 -26.35
N GLY A 103 25.98 21.77 -27.53
CA GLY A 103 24.56 22.01 -27.81
C GLY A 103 23.72 20.73 -27.70
N TRP A 104 24.20 19.61 -28.25
CA TRP A 104 23.48 18.33 -28.16
C TRP A 104 23.45 17.78 -26.73
N LEU A 105 24.53 17.94 -25.94
CA LEU A 105 24.54 17.56 -24.53
C LEU A 105 23.54 18.38 -23.71
N THR A 106 23.55 19.71 -23.91
CA THR A 106 22.60 20.61 -23.24
C THR A 106 21.15 20.28 -23.63
N GLY A 107 20.87 20.13 -24.93
CA GLY A 107 19.53 19.79 -25.43
C GLY A 107 19.03 18.45 -24.89
N ALA A 108 19.89 17.44 -24.88
CA ALA A 108 19.55 16.16 -24.26
C ALA A 108 19.26 16.33 -22.74
N GLY A 109 20.07 17.12 -22.03
CA GLY A 109 19.82 17.47 -20.65
C GLY A 109 18.47 18.16 -20.44
N GLU A 110 18.11 19.11 -21.28
CA GLU A 110 16.82 19.82 -21.23
C GLU A 110 15.63 18.88 -21.43
N VAL A 111 15.68 17.98 -22.42
CA VAL A 111 14.64 16.96 -22.64
C VAL A 111 14.47 16.09 -21.40
N LEU A 112 15.58 15.61 -20.80
CA LEU A 112 15.53 14.79 -19.60
C LEU A 112 14.97 15.56 -18.39
N GLY A 113 15.29 16.84 -18.25
CA GLY A 113 14.74 17.73 -17.23
C GLY A 113 13.23 17.92 -17.39
N LEU A 114 12.75 18.18 -18.60
CA LEU A 114 11.32 18.29 -18.89
C LEU A 114 10.57 16.98 -18.61
N LEU A 115 11.12 15.84 -19.06
CA LEU A 115 10.54 14.53 -18.77
C LEU A 115 10.54 14.19 -17.28
N ALA A 116 11.59 14.60 -16.54
CA ALA A 116 11.63 14.45 -15.09
C ALA A 116 10.54 15.29 -14.42
N GLY A 117 10.40 16.55 -14.79
CA GLY A 117 9.35 17.45 -14.28
C GLY A 117 7.94 16.92 -14.53
N PHE A 118 7.65 16.47 -15.77
CA PHE A 118 6.40 15.79 -16.09
C PHE A 118 6.21 14.50 -15.30
N GLY A 119 7.26 13.68 -15.19
CA GLY A 119 7.26 12.43 -14.44
C GLY A 119 6.94 12.65 -12.97
N VAL A 120 7.48 13.70 -12.34
CA VAL A 120 7.16 14.10 -10.95
C VAL A 120 5.66 14.36 -10.80
N VAL A 121 5.05 15.13 -11.70
CA VAL A 121 3.61 15.42 -11.70
C VAL A 121 2.79 14.13 -11.79
N VAL A 122 3.16 13.24 -12.73
CA VAL A 122 2.52 11.92 -12.86
C VAL A 122 2.64 11.11 -11.56
N LEU A 123 3.83 11.05 -10.96
CA LEU A 123 4.05 10.30 -9.72
C LEU A 123 3.20 10.82 -8.56
N VAL A 124 3.08 12.14 -8.43
CA VAL A 124 2.24 12.75 -7.39
C VAL A 124 0.76 12.48 -7.68
N ALA A 125 0.32 12.57 -8.95
CA ALA A 125 -1.05 12.28 -9.36
C ALA A 125 -1.45 10.82 -9.08
N LEU A 126 -0.56 9.84 -9.32
CA LEU A 126 -0.81 8.43 -8.99
C LEU A 126 -1.08 8.21 -7.50
N MET A 127 -0.51 9.05 -6.63
CA MET A 127 -0.69 8.97 -5.17
C MET A 127 -1.71 9.97 -4.63
N ALA A 128 -2.39 10.74 -5.47
CA ALA A 128 -3.38 11.73 -5.03
C ALA A 128 -4.72 11.14 -4.54
N ARG A 129 -4.88 9.81 -4.59
CA ARG A 129 -6.10 9.13 -4.14
C ARG A 129 -7.35 9.45 -4.96
N LEU A 130 -7.17 9.59 -6.26
CA LEU A 130 -8.26 9.85 -7.20
C LEU A 130 -9.21 8.64 -7.28
N PRO A 131 -10.52 8.79 -6.93
CA PRO A 131 -11.45 7.65 -6.89
C PRO A 131 -11.55 6.87 -8.20
N PRO A 132 -11.52 7.48 -9.41
CA PRO A 132 -11.54 6.72 -10.67
C PRO A 132 -10.31 5.82 -10.86
N LEU A 133 -9.13 6.28 -10.41
CA LEU A 133 -7.90 5.49 -10.49
C LEU A 133 -7.89 4.37 -9.46
N GLU A 134 -8.28 4.68 -8.20
CA GLU A 134 -8.33 3.69 -7.11
C GLU A 134 -9.32 2.56 -7.41
N ARG A 135 -10.49 2.88 -7.96
CA ARG A 135 -11.52 1.89 -8.32
C ARG A 135 -11.22 1.12 -9.61
N GLY A 136 -10.58 1.77 -10.58
CA GLY A 136 -10.29 1.17 -11.88
C GLY A 136 -9.02 0.32 -11.92
N ILE A 137 -7.98 0.75 -11.22
CA ILE A 137 -6.63 0.16 -11.26
C ILE A 137 -6.26 -0.50 -9.94
N GLY A 138 -6.70 0.07 -8.82
CA GLY A 138 -6.37 -0.38 -7.46
C GLY A 138 -5.10 0.25 -6.90
N THR A 139 -5.14 0.52 -5.59
CA THR A 139 -4.06 1.18 -4.83
C THR A 139 -2.71 0.49 -5.02
N ASP A 140 -2.69 -0.84 -4.99
CA ASP A 140 -1.45 -1.64 -5.07
C ASP A 140 -0.76 -1.48 -6.42
N GLN A 141 -1.52 -1.47 -7.50
CA GLN A 141 -0.97 -1.29 -8.84
C GLN A 141 -0.46 0.14 -9.03
N LEU A 142 -1.21 1.14 -8.55
CA LEU A 142 -0.79 2.54 -8.56
C LEU A 142 0.50 2.75 -7.76
N ALA A 143 0.63 2.12 -6.58
CA ALA A 143 1.84 2.17 -5.76
C ALA A 143 3.03 1.49 -6.47
N ARG A 144 2.82 0.37 -7.16
CA ARG A 144 3.86 -0.27 -7.97
C ARG A 144 4.33 0.63 -9.13
N TRP A 145 3.40 1.30 -9.81
CA TRP A 145 3.74 2.26 -10.88
C TRP A 145 4.50 3.47 -10.33
N HIS A 146 4.06 4.01 -9.19
CA HIS A 146 4.79 5.08 -8.50
C HIS A 146 6.22 4.66 -8.14
N ALA A 147 6.40 3.49 -7.53
CA ALA A 147 7.72 2.98 -7.16
C ALA A 147 8.63 2.72 -8.37
N MET A 148 8.06 2.24 -9.47
CA MET A 148 8.79 2.02 -10.72
C MET A 148 9.16 3.36 -11.38
N GLY A 149 8.18 4.25 -11.56
CA GLY A 149 8.36 5.57 -12.17
C GLY A 149 9.31 6.45 -11.35
N GLY A 150 9.29 6.34 -10.01
CA GLY A 150 10.21 7.07 -9.13
C GLY A 150 11.69 6.77 -9.43
N ARG A 151 12.02 5.53 -9.77
CA ARG A 151 13.40 5.17 -10.18
C ARG A 151 13.78 5.87 -11.49
N TYR A 152 12.87 5.87 -12.48
CA TYR A 152 13.12 6.58 -13.74
C TYR A 152 13.26 8.08 -13.52
N VAL A 153 12.38 8.70 -12.74
CA VAL A 153 12.45 10.15 -12.46
C VAL A 153 13.77 10.53 -11.80
N VAL A 154 14.21 9.79 -10.79
CA VAL A 154 15.51 10.05 -10.13
C VAL A 154 16.67 9.90 -11.12
N SER A 155 16.66 8.86 -11.97
CA SER A 155 17.68 8.68 -13.02
C SER A 155 17.68 9.82 -14.04
N LEU A 156 16.48 10.28 -14.44
CA LEU A 156 16.34 11.43 -15.38
C LEU A 156 16.88 12.72 -14.76
N VAL A 157 16.60 12.98 -13.47
CA VAL A 157 17.12 14.17 -12.74
C VAL A 157 18.65 14.14 -12.67
N VAL A 158 19.24 13.00 -12.34
CA VAL A 158 20.70 12.85 -12.27
C VAL A 158 21.31 13.05 -13.67
N ALA A 159 20.78 12.40 -14.69
CA ALA A 159 21.26 12.51 -16.05
C ALA A 159 21.09 13.95 -16.60
N HIS A 160 19.95 14.62 -16.29
CA HIS A 160 19.72 16.03 -16.61
C HIS A 160 20.85 16.90 -16.04
N GLY A 161 21.10 16.83 -14.74
CA GLY A 161 22.13 17.65 -14.11
C GLY A 161 23.53 17.42 -14.69
N LEU A 162 23.91 16.14 -14.90
CA LEU A 162 25.21 15.81 -15.48
C LEU A 162 25.36 16.32 -16.93
N LEU A 163 24.33 16.14 -17.76
CA LEU A 163 24.38 16.57 -19.16
C LEU A 163 24.36 18.08 -19.30
N ILE A 164 23.60 18.79 -18.47
CA ILE A 164 23.58 20.26 -18.46
C ILE A 164 24.99 20.78 -18.09
N VAL A 165 25.55 20.33 -16.98
CA VAL A 165 26.88 20.79 -16.55
C VAL A 165 27.93 20.47 -17.59
N TRP A 166 27.91 19.28 -18.17
CA TRP A 166 28.87 18.89 -19.19
C TRP A 166 28.70 19.67 -20.49
N GLY A 167 27.45 19.86 -20.95
CA GLY A 167 27.13 20.62 -22.15
C GLY A 167 27.60 22.08 -22.07
N TYR A 168 27.34 22.74 -20.95
CA TYR A 168 27.82 24.12 -20.69
C TYR A 168 29.35 24.18 -20.59
N ALA A 169 30.00 23.22 -19.91
CA ALA A 169 31.46 23.15 -19.84
C ALA A 169 32.11 23.03 -21.23
N VAL A 170 31.53 22.18 -22.10
CA VAL A 170 32.03 22.06 -23.51
C VAL A 170 31.83 23.37 -24.29
N GLN A 171 30.69 24.02 -24.15
CA GLN A 171 30.41 25.29 -24.85
C GLN A 171 31.32 26.43 -24.35
N ALA A 172 31.56 26.50 -23.05
CA ALA A 172 32.40 27.52 -22.44
C ALA A 172 33.90 27.20 -22.53
N HIS A 173 34.30 26.06 -23.11
CA HIS A 173 35.69 25.58 -23.09
C HIS A 173 36.31 25.53 -21.70
N ALA A 174 35.46 25.25 -20.69
CA ALA A 174 35.80 25.26 -19.26
C ALA A 174 35.87 23.83 -18.70
N THR A 175 36.45 23.69 -17.51
CA THR A 175 36.37 22.42 -16.78
C THR A 175 34.97 22.24 -16.19
N VAL A 176 34.54 20.99 -16.03
CA VAL A 176 33.26 20.64 -15.39
C VAL A 176 33.13 21.28 -14.00
N LEU A 177 34.23 21.32 -13.22
CA LEU A 177 34.22 21.90 -11.87
C LEU A 177 34.03 23.41 -11.91
N SER A 178 34.75 24.14 -12.78
CA SER A 178 34.59 25.58 -12.97
C SER A 178 33.19 25.94 -13.41
N GLU A 179 32.67 25.19 -14.39
CA GLU A 179 31.33 25.47 -14.92
C GLU A 179 30.23 25.13 -13.90
N SER A 180 30.42 24.09 -13.08
CA SER A 180 29.52 23.81 -11.95
C SER A 180 29.47 25.00 -10.98
N ALA A 181 30.59 25.59 -10.64
CA ALA A 181 30.64 26.77 -9.79
C ALA A 181 29.94 27.97 -10.41
N THR A 182 30.13 28.21 -11.71
CA THR A 182 29.45 29.27 -12.48
C THR A 182 27.92 29.06 -12.46
N LEU A 183 27.46 27.86 -12.77
CA LEU A 183 26.02 27.54 -12.78
C LEU A 183 25.38 27.74 -11.38
N LEU A 184 26.06 27.32 -10.32
CA LEU A 184 25.56 27.46 -8.95
C LEU A 184 25.53 28.90 -8.43
N THR A 185 26.43 29.76 -8.89
CA THR A 185 26.60 31.12 -8.34
C THR A 185 26.02 32.22 -9.22
N GLN A 186 25.92 32.00 -10.51
CA GLN A 186 25.53 33.05 -11.46
C GLN A 186 24.16 32.82 -12.09
N TYR A 187 23.68 31.57 -12.13
CA TYR A 187 22.38 31.28 -12.74
C TYR A 187 21.27 31.28 -11.67
N PRO A 188 20.15 31.98 -11.92
CA PRO A 188 19.07 32.10 -10.95
C PRO A 188 18.44 30.74 -10.68
N ASP A 189 18.17 30.49 -9.41
CA ASP A 189 17.46 29.29 -8.89
C ASP A 189 18.17 27.94 -9.09
N VAL A 190 19.35 27.89 -9.72
CA VAL A 190 20.09 26.64 -9.98
C VAL A 190 20.61 26.04 -8.68
N LEU A 191 21.01 26.86 -7.70
CA LEU A 191 21.40 26.35 -6.38
C LEU A 191 20.24 25.63 -5.70
N MET A 192 19.03 26.19 -5.73
CA MET A 192 17.83 25.55 -5.16
C MET A 192 17.47 24.25 -5.91
N ALA A 193 17.59 24.25 -7.24
CA ALA A 193 17.40 23.07 -8.06
C ALA A 193 18.41 21.96 -7.74
N THR A 194 19.66 22.33 -7.47
CA THR A 194 20.72 21.38 -7.08
C THR A 194 20.40 20.76 -5.72
N VAL A 195 19.99 21.56 -4.73
CA VAL A 195 19.52 21.03 -3.42
C VAL A 195 18.33 20.09 -3.60
N ALA A 196 17.38 20.46 -4.45
CA ALA A 196 16.23 19.61 -4.78
C ALA A 196 16.67 18.26 -5.41
N GLY A 197 17.64 18.28 -6.32
CA GLY A 197 18.22 17.10 -6.93
C GLY A 197 18.85 16.15 -5.89
N PHE A 198 19.63 16.68 -4.95
CA PHE A 198 20.19 15.89 -3.85
C PHE A 198 19.12 15.34 -2.90
N LEU A 199 18.07 16.12 -2.61
CA LEU A 199 16.93 15.61 -1.82
C LEU A 199 16.23 14.48 -2.53
N LEU A 200 15.95 14.59 -3.83
CA LEU A 200 15.31 13.51 -4.63
C LEU A 200 16.20 12.28 -4.69
N LEU A 201 17.51 12.44 -4.88
CA LEU A 201 18.47 11.35 -4.88
C LEU A 201 18.49 10.65 -3.51
N GLY A 202 18.56 11.42 -2.42
CA GLY A 202 18.50 10.88 -1.05
C GLY A 202 17.23 10.09 -0.78
N VAL A 203 16.06 10.64 -1.15
CA VAL A 203 14.79 9.94 -1.04
C VAL A 203 14.75 8.69 -1.93
N GLY A 204 15.31 8.76 -3.13
CA GLY A 204 15.47 7.60 -4.01
C GLY A 204 16.26 6.48 -3.35
N ILE A 205 17.41 6.80 -2.76
CA ILE A 205 18.28 5.84 -2.06
C ILE A 205 17.56 5.20 -0.88
N ILE A 206 16.92 5.97 0.00
CA ILE A 206 16.20 5.40 1.17
C ILE A 206 14.96 4.59 0.76
N SER A 207 14.46 4.80 -0.46
CA SER A 207 13.33 4.04 -1.02
C SER A 207 13.75 2.75 -1.75
N MET A 208 15.06 2.52 -1.96
CA MET A 208 15.56 1.26 -2.50
C MET A 208 15.26 0.09 -1.54
N ARG A 209 14.86 -1.05 -2.06
CA ARG A 209 14.46 -2.22 -1.25
C ARG A 209 15.47 -2.60 -0.17
N ALA A 210 16.77 -2.55 -0.49
CA ALA A 210 17.84 -2.92 0.44
C ALA A 210 17.93 -1.97 1.65
N VAL A 211 17.74 -0.67 1.44
CA VAL A 211 17.77 0.35 2.49
C VAL A 211 16.42 0.40 3.20
N ARG A 212 15.31 0.37 2.45
CA ARG A 212 13.95 0.43 2.95
C ARG A 212 13.65 -0.63 4.01
N ARG A 213 14.18 -1.85 3.86
CA ARG A 213 14.02 -2.95 4.83
C ARG A 213 14.72 -2.70 6.17
N ARG A 214 15.69 -1.78 6.22
CA ARG A 214 16.45 -1.43 7.44
C ARG A 214 15.91 -0.21 8.16
N VAL A 215 15.00 0.54 7.52
CA VAL A 215 14.43 1.77 8.07
C VAL A 215 13.00 1.49 8.54
N ARG A 216 12.64 2.00 9.71
CA ARG A 216 11.25 1.92 10.21
C ARG A 216 10.31 2.60 9.21
N TYR A 217 9.11 2.04 9.04
CA TYR A 217 8.12 2.55 8.08
C TYR A 217 7.83 4.04 8.27
N GLU A 218 7.67 4.45 9.51
CA GLU A 218 7.34 5.83 9.86
C GLU A 218 8.47 6.79 9.48
N THR A 219 9.72 6.43 9.81
CA THR A 219 10.89 7.24 9.46
C THR A 219 11.01 7.41 7.94
N TRP A 220 10.88 6.30 7.21
CA TRP A 220 10.85 6.34 5.75
C TRP A 220 9.73 7.23 5.22
N TYR A 221 8.52 7.10 5.77
CA TYR A 221 7.36 7.88 5.33
C TYR A 221 7.60 9.39 5.47
N TYR A 222 8.10 9.85 6.61
CA TYR A 222 8.39 11.27 6.81
C TYR A 222 9.55 11.76 5.95
N LEU A 223 10.62 10.99 5.80
CA LEU A 223 11.72 11.33 4.90
C LEU A 223 11.24 11.39 3.44
N HIS A 224 10.33 10.51 3.05
CA HIS A 224 9.76 10.53 1.70
C HIS A 224 8.94 11.81 1.44
N LEU A 225 8.34 12.43 2.45
CA LEU A 225 7.61 13.69 2.28
C LEU A 225 8.52 14.87 1.90
N TYR A 226 9.83 14.79 2.11
CA TYR A 226 10.77 15.81 1.61
C TYR A 226 10.78 15.88 0.07
N THR A 227 10.20 14.92 -0.63
CA THR A 227 9.95 15.05 -2.08
C THR A 227 9.11 16.27 -2.42
N TYR A 228 8.12 16.63 -1.61
CA TYR A 228 7.32 17.84 -1.84
C TYR A 228 8.16 19.12 -1.71
N LEU A 229 9.08 19.16 -0.73
CA LEU A 229 10.03 20.25 -0.63
C LEU A 229 10.95 20.31 -1.86
N ALA A 230 11.49 19.17 -2.28
CA ALA A 230 12.32 19.08 -3.48
C ALA A 230 11.58 19.57 -4.73
N ILE A 231 10.31 19.21 -4.90
CA ILE A 231 9.47 19.67 -6.00
C ILE A 231 9.32 21.20 -5.97
N ALA A 232 9.04 21.77 -4.79
CA ALA A 232 8.90 23.22 -4.61
C ALA A 232 10.19 23.98 -4.95
N LEU A 233 11.34 23.49 -4.46
CA LEU A 233 12.66 24.07 -4.73
C LEU A 233 13.06 23.95 -6.21
N ALA A 234 12.67 22.85 -6.88
CA ALA A 234 12.98 22.64 -8.28
C ALA A 234 12.02 23.39 -9.24
N PHE A 235 10.91 23.94 -8.74
CA PHE A 235 9.88 24.50 -9.63
C PHE A 235 10.34 25.81 -10.30
N SER A 236 10.93 26.73 -9.55
CA SER A 236 11.27 28.06 -10.03
C SER A 236 12.37 28.05 -11.11
N HIS A 237 13.40 27.19 -10.96
CA HIS A 237 14.50 27.13 -11.93
C HIS A 237 14.02 26.77 -13.34
N GLN A 238 12.92 26.01 -13.46
CA GLN A 238 12.36 25.60 -14.76
C GLN A 238 11.96 26.82 -15.59
N PHE A 239 11.45 27.89 -14.95
CA PHE A 239 11.08 29.14 -15.60
C PHE A 239 12.21 30.16 -15.69
N ALA A 240 13.17 30.07 -14.78
CA ALA A 240 14.30 31.00 -14.73
C ALA A 240 15.34 30.70 -15.82
N VAL A 241 15.60 29.40 -16.08
CA VAL A 241 16.67 28.97 -17.01
C VAL A 241 16.19 27.98 -18.07
N GLY A 242 14.96 27.49 -18.01
CA GLY A 242 14.43 26.52 -18.97
C GLY A 242 14.10 27.15 -20.34
N GLN A 243 14.85 26.80 -21.36
CA GLN A 243 14.73 27.36 -22.73
C GLN A 243 13.30 27.30 -23.29
N SER A 244 12.59 26.19 -23.04
CA SER A 244 11.21 26.01 -23.51
C SER A 244 10.19 26.97 -22.89
N PHE A 245 10.56 27.64 -21.80
CA PHE A 245 9.68 28.56 -21.05
C PHE A 245 10.08 30.02 -21.20
N ILE A 246 11.29 30.31 -21.72
CA ILE A 246 11.74 31.69 -21.96
C ILE A 246 10.87 32.27 -23.12
N ASN A 247 10.22 33.38 -22.84
CA ASN A 247 9.33 34.07 -23.79
C ASN A 247 8.14 33.24 -24.32
N ASN A 248 7.81 32.11 -23.69
CA ASN A 248 6.69 31.25 -24.04
C ASN A 248 5.63 31.22 -22.90
N LEU A 249 4.77 32.25 -22.92
CA LEU A 249 3.72 32.40 -21.90
C LEU A 249 2.75 31.22 -21.88
N ALA A 250 2.41 30.65 -23.04
CA ALA A 250 1.52 29.50 -23.12
C ALA A 250 2.12 28.26 -22.47
N ALA A 251 3.41 27.95 -22.73
CA ALA A 251 4.09 26.85 -22.10
C ALA A 251 4.16 27.05 -20.56
N ARG A 252 4.50 28.26 -20.10
CA ARG A 252 4.51 28.60 -18.66
C ARG A 252 3.14 28.40 -18.02
N PHE A 253 2.08 28.84 -18.68
CA PHE A 253 0.71 28.70 -18.20
C PHE A 253 0.32 27.21 -18.06
N TRP A 254 0.47 26.42 -19.13
CA TRP A 254 0.10 25.01 -19.11
C TRP A 254 0.94 24.19 -18.13
N TRP A 255 2.23 24.47 -18.03
CA TRP A 255 3.11 23.81 -17.07
C TRP A 255 2.72 24.12 -15.63
N SER A 256 2.50 25.39 -15.31
CA SER A 256 2.02 25.80 -13.98
C SER A 256 0.64 25.23 -13.67
N ALA A 257 -0.27 25.23 -14.64
CA ALA A 257 -1.61 24.67 -14.47
C ALA A 257 -1.56 23.16 -14.16
N MET A 258 -0.67 22.41 -14.79
CA MET A 258 -0.47 20.99 -14.54
C MET A 258 -0.01 20.73 -13.08
N TYR A 259 1.00 21.44 -12.60
CA TYR A 259 1.47 21.35 -11.21
C TYR A 259 0.40 21.78 -10.21
N LEU A 260 -0.26 22.90 -10.46
CA LEU A 260 -1.33 23.41 -9.60
C LEU A 260 -2.51 22.45 -9.53
N THR A 261 -2.92 21.88 -10.66
CA THR A 261 -4.00 20.89 -10.70
C THR A 261 -3.69 19.70 -9.81
N VAL A 262 -2.49 19.13 -9.91
CA VAL A 262 -2.10 17.99 -9.09
C VAL A 262 -1.98 18.39 -7.62
N ALA A 263 -1.44 19.57 -7.31
CA ALA A 263 -1.40 20.07 -5.93
C ALA A 263 -2.81 20.23 -5.32
N VAL A 264 -3.76 20.80 -6.07
CA VAL A 264 -5.16 20.93 -5.66
C VAL A 264 -5.81 19.56 -5.46
N LEU A 265 -5.59 18.61 -6.37
CA LEU A 265 -6.10 17.25 -6.24
C LEU A 265 -5.57 16.54 -4.99
N VAL A 266 -4.26 16.67 -4.71
CA VAL A 266 -3.67 16.13 -3.47
C VAL A 266 -4.29 16.76 -2.23
N LEU A 267 -4.38 18.09 -2.17
CA LEU A 267 -5.00 18.78 -1.04
C LEU A 267 -6.47 18.39 -0.87
N TRP A 268 -7.21 18.26 -1.97
CA TRP A 268 -8.61 17.88 -1.92
C TRP A 268 -8.80 16.45 -1.42
N TYR A 269 -8.19 15.47 -2.07
CA TYR A 269 -8.45 14.06 -1.76
C TYR A 269 -7.71 13.55 -0.52
N ARG A 270 -6.55 14.12 -0.17
CA ARG A 270 -5.78 13.67 0.99
C ARG A 270 -5.95 14.50 2.25
N VAL A 271 -6.57 15.69 2.13
CA VAL A 271 -6.79 16.56 3.29
C VAL A 271 -8.27 16.94 3.41
N ALA A 272 -8.85 17.61 2.40
CA ALA A 272 -10.21 18.13 2.50
C ALA A 272 -11.26 17.02 2.64
N VAL A 273 -11.19 15.97 1.81
CA VAL A 273 -12.16 14.86 1.85
C VAL A 273 -12.11 14.11 3.19
N PRO A 274 -10.94 13.67 3.73
CA PRO A 274 -10.89 13.04 5.04
C PRO A 274 -11.37 13.92 6.19
N LEU A 275 -11.06 15.22 6.17
CA LEU A 275 -11.53 16.16 7.19
C LEU A 275 -13.05 16.35 7.13
N ARG A 276 -13.62 16.46 5.93
CA ARG A 276 -15.09 16.53 5.74
C ARG A 276 -15.77 15.24 6.22
N ALA A 277 -15.22 14.08 5.86
CA ALA A 277 -15.70 12.78 6.32
C ALA A 277 -15.64 12.67 7.85
N PHE A 278 -14.54 13.11 8.47
CA PHE A 278 -14.39 13.14 9.92
C PHE A 278 -15.45 14.05 10.59
N ALA A 279 -15.69 15.25 10.05
CA ALA A 279 -16.68 16.18 10.59
C ALA A 279 -18.11 15.65 10.41
N ARG A 280 -18.42 15.01 9.25
CA ARG A 280 -19.76 14.51 8.94
C ARG A 280 -20.11 13.25 9.71
N HIS A 281 -19.20 12.27 9.72
CA HIS A 281 -19.48 10.94 10.26
C HIS A 281 -19.14 10.81 11.74
N GLY A 282 -18.23 11.64 12.28
CA GLY A 282 -17.89 11.66 13.70
C GLY A 282 -17.42 10.30 14.21
N TYR A 283 -16.58 9.59 13.47
CA TYR A 283 -16.12 8.25 13.81
C TYR A 283 -15.51 8.13 15.20
N THR A 284 -15.96 7.14 15.97
CA THR A 284 -15.44 6.82 17.29
C THR A 284 -15.37 5.32 17.49
N VAL A 285 -14.36 4.87 18.24
CA VAL A 285 -14.31 3.49 18.73
C VAL A 285 -15.46 3.27 19.70
N ILE A 286 -16.30 2.27 19.45
CA ILE A 286 -17.40 1.89 20.35
C ILE A 286 -17.09 0.62 21.14
N GLY A 287 -16.15 -0.20 20.68
CA GLY A 287 -15.73 -1.41 21.35
C GLY A 287 -14.52 -2.06 20.72
N VAL A 288 -13.87 -2.90 21.50
CA VAL A 288 -12.73 -3.73 21.08
C VAL A 288 -12.97 -5.14 21.59
N LYS A 289 -12.79 -6.15 20.74
CA LYS A 289 -12.99 -7.58 21.08
C LYS A 289 -11.78 -8.39 20.62
N SER A 290 -11.29 -9.28 21.48
CA SER A 290 -10.32 -10.29 21.06
C SER A 290 -11.03 -11.40 20.29
N GLU A 291 -10.52 -11.75 19.12
CA GLU A 291 -11.08 -12.83 18.28
C GLU A 291 -10.21 -14.10 18.30
N GLY A 292 -9.08 -14.06 18.99
CA GLY A 292 -8.13 -15.13 19.13
C GLY A 292 -6.73 -14.62 19.50
N PRO A 293 -5.73 -15.48 19.61
CA PRO A 293 -4.37 -15.09 19.98
C PRO A 293 -3.80 -14.03 19.02
N GLY A 294 -3.55 -12.85 19.56
CA GLY A 294 -2.99 -11.73 18.77
C GLY A 294 -3.90 -11.17 17.66
N VAL A 295 -5.20 -11.44 17.71
CA VAL A 295 -6.17 -10.90 16.75
C VAL A 295 -7.25 -10.10 17.47
N THR A 296 -7.46 -8.87 17.02
CA THR A 296 -8.37 -7.92 17.67
C THR A 296 -9.33 -7.31 16.66
N SER A 297 -10.62 -7.36 16.95
CA SER A 297 -11.65 -6.60 16.24
C SER A 297 -11.87 -5.25 16.92
N VAL A 298 -11.90 -4.18 16.13
CA VAL A 298 -12.26 -2.83 16.58
C VAL A 298 -13.58 -2.44 15.90
N TYR A 299 -14.55 -2.09 16.72
CA TYR A 299 -15.86 -1.61 16.29
C TYR A 299 -15.85 -0.09 16.29
N ILE A 300 -16.20 0.51 15.17
CA ILE A 300 -16.15 1.94 14.94
C ILE A 300 -17.56 2.42 14.62
N GLY A 301 -18.13 3.21 15.52
CA GLY A 301 -19.41 3.85 15.33
C GLY A 301 -19.26 5.17 14.60
N GLY A 302 -20.33 5.61 13.94
CA GLY A 302 -20.38 6.87 13.26
C GLY A 302 -21.82 7.20 12.83
N LYS A 303 -22.01 8.40 12.29
CA LYS A 303 -23.29 8.85 11.74
C LYS A 303 -23.26 8.71 10.22
N HIS A 304 -24.40 8.41 9.61
CA HIS A 304 -24.54 8.38 8.14
C HIS A 304 -23.51 7.48 7.44
N LEU A 305 -23.21 6.30 8.01
CA LEU A 305 -22.22 5.38 7.44
C LEU A 305 -22.69 4.73 6.12
N ASP A 306 -24.00 4.71 5.89
CA ASP A 306 -24.63 4.31 4.61
C ASP A 306 -24.22 5.20 3.44
N GLU A 307 -23.93 6.49 3.70
CA GLU A 307 -23.46 7.42 2.66
C GLU A 307 -22.02 7.15 2.17
N LEU A 308 -21.24 6.36 2.90
CA LEU A 308 -19.87 6.00 2.52
C LEU A 308 -19.81 5.19 1.22
N ALA A 309 -20.92 4.57 0.81
CA ALA A 309 -20.98 3.66 -0.33
C ALA A 309 -19.82 2.64 -0.32
N ALA A 310 -19.46 2.19 0.88
CA ALA A 310 -18.40 1.19 1.08
C ALA A 310 -18.90 -0.19 0.68
N GLU A 311 -18.08 -0.94 -0.04
CA GLU A 311 -18.38 -2.30 -0.46
C GLU A 311 -17.57 -3.32 0.38
N PRO A 312 -18.13 -4.53 0.61
CA PRO A 312 -17.38 -5.64 1.20
C PRO A 312 -16.10 -5.94 0.40
N GLY A 313 -14.99 -6.13 1.12
CA GLY A 313 -13.67 -6.31 0.50
C GLY A 313 -12.85 -5.03 0.43
N GLN A 314 -13.46 -3.86 0.55
CA GLN A 314 -12.72 -2.60 0.60
C GLN A 314 -12.07 -2.34 1.95
N PHE A 315 -11.06 -1.46 1.94
CA PHE A 315 -10.35 -1.02 3.11
C PHE A 315 -10.42 0.50 3.27
N PHE A 316 -10.14 0.94 4.50
CA PHE A 316 -9.91 2.35 4.83
C PHE A 316 -8.52 2.49 5.42
N ARG A 317 -7.95 3.68 5.33
CA ARG A 317 -6.80 4.06 6.15
C ARG A 317 -7.31 4.68 7.44
N TRP A 318 -6.99 4.04 8.55
CA TRP A 318 -7.48 4.40 9.87
C TRP A 318 -6.41 5.11 10.67
N ARG A 319 -6.77 6.21 11.27
CA ARG A 319 -5.95 6.98 12.19
C ARG A 319 -6.69 7.16 13.50
N PHE A 320 -6.20 6.57 14.56
CA PHE A 320 -6.79 6.65 15.89
C PHE A 320 -6.18 7.83 16.65
N LEU A 321 -7.01 8.76 17.12
CA LEU A 321 -6.57 10.00 17.74
C LEU A 321 -6.22 9.78 19.23
N THR A 322 -5.24 8.92 19.48
CA THR A 322 -4.61 8.72 20.79
C THR A 322 -3.19 9.27 20.75
N ARG A 323 -2.59 9.54 21.92
CA ARG A 323 -1.21 10.05 22.00
C ARG A 323 -0.19 9.17 21.26
N ALA A 324 -0.42 7.86 21.21
CA ALA A 324 0.49 6.90 20.58
C ALA A 324 0.26 6.71 19.07
N LEU A 325 -0.97 6.98 18.56
CA LEU A 325 -1.38 6.54 17.20
C LEU A 325 -1.80 7.70 16.27
N TRP A 326 -1.96 8.93 16.79
CA TRP A 326 -2.50 10.06 16.01
C TRP A 326 -1.66 10.43 14.79
N TRP A 327 -0.38 10.15 14.81
CA TRP A 327 0.60 10.54 13.79
C TRP A 327 0.70 9.55 12.61
N SER A 328 0.17 8.32 12.75
CA SER A 328 0.22 7.30 11.70
C SER A 328 -1.17 6.83 11.30
N SER A 329 -1.34 6.48 10.03
CA SER A 329 -2.55 5.84 9.51
C SER A 329 -2.19 4.53 8.83
N HIS A 330 -2.98 3.48 9.09
CA HIS A 330 -2.73 2.15 8.53
C HIS A 330 -3.96 1.66 7.78
N PRO A 331 -3.77 0.93 6.66
CA PRO A 331 -4.86 0.32 5.91
C PRO A 331 -5.36 -0.93 6.65
N TYR A 332 -6.67 -1.00 6.89
CA TYR A 332 -7.35 -2.20 7.39
C TYR A 332 -8.65 -2.38 6.63
N SER A 333 -8.84 -3.60 6.11
CA SER A 333 -10.06 -3.99 5.41
C SER A 333 -11.22 -4.12 6.37
N LEU A 334 -12.42 -3.84 5.89
CA LEU A 334 -13.62 -4.12 6.64
C LEU A 334 -13.76 -5.63 6.86
N SER A 335 -13.97 -6.06 8.08
CA SER A 335 -14.17 -7.46 8.46
C SER A 335 -15.64 -7.84 8.66
N ALA A 336 -16.53 -6.90 8.41
CA ALA A 336 -17.97 -7.11 8.35
C ALA A 336 -18.54 -6.31 7.16
N ALA A 337 -19.71 -6.69 6.67
CA ALA A 337 -20.45 -5.87 5.75
C ALA A 337 -20.65 -4.47 6.35
N PRO A 338 -20.46 -3.40 5.58
CA PRO A 338 -20.72 -2.04 6.07
C PRO A 338 -22.15 -1.93 6.56
N GLY A 339 -22.32 -1.51 7.83
CA GLY A 339 -23.64 -1.24 8.42
C GLY A 339 -23.96 0.25 8.39
N THR A 340 -25.17 0.60 8.79
CA THR A 340 -25.65 1.99 8.90
C THR A 340 -24.96 2.77 10.02
N ASP A 341 -24.57 2.08 11.10
CA ASP A 341 -24.12 2.71 12.34
C ASP A 341 -22.75 2.23 12.83
N VAL A 342 -22.27 1.08 12.30
CA VAL A 342 -21.04 0.43 12.78
C VAL A 342 -20.23 -0.13 11.62
N LEU A 343 -18.94 0.17 11.65
CA LEU A 343 -17.91 -0.49 10.83
C LEU A 343 -17.05 -1.38 11.73
N ARG A 344 -16.58 -2.51 11.21
CA ARG A 344 -15.65 -3.41 11.92
C ARG A 344 -14.38 -3.62 11.11
N ILE A 345 -13.26 -3.47 11.78
CA ILE A 345 -11.96 -3.92 11.29
C ILE A 345 -11.41 -4.99 12.23
N THR A 346 -10.61 -5.91 11.71
CA THR A 346 -9.97 -6.95 12.51
C THR A 346 -8.51 -7.03 12.14
N VAL A 347 -7.65 -6.95 13.14
CA VAL A 347 -6.22 -6.71 12.98
C VAL A 347 -5.42 -7.75 13.71
N LYS A 348 -4.42 -8.36 13.05
CA LYS A 348 -3.43 -9.24 13.67
C LYS A 348 -2.28 -8.40 14.25
N ASP A 349 -1.83 -8.76 15.44
CA ASP A 349 -0.65 -8.16 16.07
C ASP A 349 0.63 -8.58 15.34
N ILE A 350 1.17 -7.65 14.56
CA ILE A 350 2.42 -7.79 13.80
C ILE A 350 3.44 -6.72 14.17
N GLY A 351 3.13 -5.86 15.12
CA GLY A 351 4.01 -4.78 15.56
C GLY A 351 3.35 -3.82 16.55
N ASP A 352 4.07 -2.80 16.97
CA ASP A 352 3.64 -1.89 18.05
C ASP A 352 2.32 -1.18 17.76
N HIS A 353 2.11 -0.75 16.51
CA HIS A 353 0.86 -0.08 16.10
C HIS A 353 -0.34 -1.02 16.23
N SER A 354 -0.25 -2.22 15.62
CA SER A 354 -1.34 -3.20 15.65
C SER A 354 -1.64 -3.70 17.08
N ARG A 355 -0.59 -3.88 17.89
CA ARG A 355 -0.71 -4.23 19.31
C ARG A 355 -1.42 -3.15 20.13
N ALA A 356 -1.16 -1.87 19.81
CA ALA A 356 -1.80 -0.77 20.52
C ALA A 356 -3.32 -0.69 20.27
N LEU A 357 -3.82 -1.26 19.17
CA LEU A 357 -5.26 -1.28 18.85
C LEU A 357 -6.08 -2.11 19.87
N SER A 358 -5.50 -3.15 20.46
CA SER A 358 -6.16 -3.94 21.51
C SER A 358 -6.44 -3.15 22.80
N ARG A 359 -5.76 -2.01 22.98
CA ARG A 359 -5.86 -1.14 24.15
C ARG A 359 -6.70 0.11 23.91
N LEU A 360 -7.33 0.23 22.76
CA LEU A 360 -8.20 1.36 22.45
C LEU A 360 -9.39 1.38 23.41
N ARG A 361 -9.77 2.58 23.81
CA ARG A 361 -10.93 2.80 24.69
C ARG A 361 -12.13 3.27 23.87
N PRO A 362 -13.35 2.86 24.23
CA PRO A 362 -14.56 3.48 23.69
C PRO A 362 -14.52 5.00 23.82
N GLY A 363 -15.05 5.72 22.82
CA GLY A 363 -14.96 7.17 22.71
C GLY A 363 -13.67 7.68 22.03
N THR A 364 -12.69 6.84 21.73
CA THR A 364 -11.51 7.25 20.94
C THR A 364 -11.95 7.72 19.57
N ARG A 365 -11.64 8.98 19.22
CA ARG A 365 -11.95 9.55 17.89
C ARG A 365 -11.07 8.95 16.80
N VAL A 366 -11.63 8.78 15.62
CA VAL A 366 -10.98 8.12 14.48
C VAL A 366 -11.12 8.97 13.24
N ILE A 367 -10.06 9.11 12.46
CA ILE A 367 -10.11 9.61 11.08
C ILE A 367 -10.03 8.42 10.16
N ALA A 368 -11.01 8.28 9.25
CA ALA A 368 -11.06 7.26 8.22
C ALA A 368 -10.90 7.90 6.84
N GLU A 369 -9.98 7.39 6.06
CA GLU A 369 -9.77 7.78 4.66
C GLU A 369 -10.17 6.60 3.77
N GLY A 370 -11.13 6.76 2.92
CA GLY A 370 -11.65 5.69 2.04
C GLY A 370 -13.12 5.93 1.69
N PRO A 371 -13.80 4.91 1.14
CA PRO A 371 -13.32 3.53 0.91
C PRO A 371 -12.34 3.43 -0.26
N TYR A 372 -11.35 2.53 -0.13
CA TYR A 372 -10.34 2.21 -1.12
C TYR A 372 -10.34 0.73 -1.45
N GLY A 373 -9.67 0.38 -2.57
CA GLY A 373 -9.50 -0.99 -3.03
C GLY A 373 -10.48 -1.39 -4.12
N ALA A 374 -9.99 -2.23 -5.03
CA ALA A 374 -10.77 -2.81 -6.13
C ALA A 374 -11.15 -4.27 -5.86
N PHE A 375 -10.84 -4.79 -4.67
CA PHE A 375 -11.12 -6.16 -4.25
C PHE A 375 -12.58 -6.27 -3.80
N THR A 376 -13.50 -6.02 -4.74
CA THR A 376 -14.94 -6.09 -4.52
C THR A 376 -15.57 -7.09 -5.48
N ALA A 377 -16.60 -7.77 -5.05
CA ALA A 377 -17.26 -8.75 -5.88
C ALA A 377 -18.09 -8.11 -7.00
N GLY A 378 -17.83 -8.56 -8.23
CA GLY A 378 -18.69 -8.26 -9.37
C GLY A 378 -20.00 -9.06 -9.28
N GLN A 379 -21.06 -8.58 -9.94
CA GLN A 379 -22.29 -9.35 -10.15
C GLN A 379 -22.11 -10.24 -11.38
N SER A 380 -21.42 -11.38 -11.25
CA SER A 380 -21.14 -12.23 -12.41
C SER A 380 -22.18 -13.32 -12.68
N GLY A 381 -23.13 -13.54 -11.77
CA GLY A 381 -24.08 -14.67 -11.86
C GLY A 381 -23.44 -16.05 -11.75
N ARG A 382 -22.11 -16.12 -11.64
CA ARG A 382 -21.32 -17.34 -11.45
C ARG A 382 -21.22 -17.68 -9.97
N GLY A 383 -20.92 -18.95 -9.66
CA GLY A 383 -20.53 -19.32 -8.31
C GLY A 383 -19.25 -18.61 -7.88
N VAL A 384 -19.06 -18.44 -6.58
CA VAL A 384 -17.90 -17.73 -6.02
C VAL A 384 -17.11 -18.64 -5.08
N LEU A 385 -15.80 -18.70 -5.31
CA LEU A 385 -14.84 -19.27 -4.37
C LEU A 385 -14.10 -18.18 -3.63
N LEU A 386 -14.19 -18.20 -2.31
CA LEU A 386 -13.39 -17.36 -1.41
C LEU A 386 -12.27 -18.22 -0.81
N LEU A 387 -11.01 -17.82 -0.97
CA LEU A 387 -9.85 -18.55 -0.48
C LEU A 387 -9.06 -17.65 0.50
N ALA A 388 -9.18 -17.94 1.79
CA ALA A 388 -8.60 -17.16 2.87
C ALA A 388 -7.35 -17.80 3.45
N GLY A 389 -6.35 -17.00 3.83
CA GLY A 389 -5.19 -17.41 4.61
C GLY A 389 -4.97 -16.54 5.83
N GLY A 390 -5.01 -17.13 7.03
CA GLY A 390 -4.83 -16.38 8.28
C GLY A 390 -5.76 -15.16 8.37
N VAL A 391 -5.21 -13.97 8.67
CA VAL A 391 -5.99 -12.73 8.77
C VAL A 391 -6.56 -12.24 7.43
N GLY A 392 -6.18 -12.84 6.30
CA GLY A 392 -6.82 -12.61 4.99
C GLY A 392 -8.30 -12.98 4.95
N ILE A 393 -8.81 -13.65 5.98
CA ILE A 393 -10.25 -13.87 6.17
C ILE A 393 -11.03 -12.56 6.33
N THR A 394 -10.43 -11.45 6.75
CA THR A 394 -11.14 -10.22 7.10
C THR A 394 -12.00 -9.65 5.96
N PRO A 395 -11.47 -9.32 4.76
CA PRO A 395 -12.30 -8.86 3.66
C PRO A 395 -13.23 -9.97 3.12
N LEU A 396 -12.74 -11.22 3.11
CA LEU A 396 -13.52 -12.34 2.60
C LEU A 396 -14.71 -12.69 3.48
N ARG A 397 -14.62 -12.50 4.80
CA ARG A 397 -15.77 -12.64 5.70
C ARG A 397 -16.84 -11.60 5.40
N ALA A 398 -16.46 -10.34 5.16
CA ALA A 398 -17.40 -9.31 4.76
C ALA A 398 -18.11 -9.68 3.45
N MET A 399 -17.37 -10.15 2.46
CA MET A 399 -17.89 -10.65 1.19
C MET A 399 -18.77 -11.89 1.37
N PHE A 400 -18.33 -12.86 2.19
CA PHE A 400 -19.06 -14.10 2.44
C PHE A 400 -20.46 -13.88 2.98
N SER A 401 -20.68 -12.81 3.75
CA SER A 401 -22.00 -12.47 4.29
C SER A 401 -22.95 -11.80 3.27
N THR A 402 -22.42 -11.24 2.17
CA THR A 402 -23.20 -10.35 1.27
C THR A 402 -23.32 -10.82 -0.16
N LEU A 403 -22.39 -11.68 -0.63
CA LEU A 403 -22.35 -12.13 -2.02
C LEU A 403 -23.62 -12.89 -2.39
N PRO A 404 -24.28 -12.60 -3.52
CA PRO A 404 -25.41 -13.38 -4.00
C PRO A 404 -24.96 -14.73 -4.53
N GLY A 405 -25.90 -15.70 -4.57
CA GLY A 405 -25.71 -17.01 -5.18
C GLY A 405 -24.88 -18.00 -4.36
N PRO A 406 -24.44 -19.09 -4.97
CA PRO A 406 -23.65 -20.11 -4.30
C PRO A 406 -22.23 -19.62 -4.03
N VAL A 407 -21.82 -19.69 -2.75
CA VAL A 407 -20.49 -19.30 -2.30
C VAL A 407 -19.83 -20.45 -1.56
N THR A 408 -18.58 -20.72 -1.88
CA THR A 408 -17.73 -21.66 -1.15
C THR A 408 -16.58 -20.88 -0.51
N LEU A 409 -16.36 -21.09 0.78
CA LEU A 409 -15.21 -20.53 1.51
C LEU A 409 -14.21 -21.64 1.84
N ILE A 410 -12.97 -21.49 1.44
CA ILE A 410 -11.84 -22.29 1.88
C ILE A 410 -10.96 -21.43 2.77
N TYR A 411 -10.79 -21.84 4.04
CA TYR A 411 -10.00 -21.09 5.01
C TYR A 411 -8.77 -21.91 5.44
N ARG A 412 -7.59 -21.42 5.04
CA ARG A 412 -6.30 -22.01 5.37
C ARG A 412 -5.73 -21.38 6.64
N ALA A 413 -5.44 -22.21 7.66
CA ALA A 413 -4.81 -21.80 8.91
C ALA A 413 -3.68 -22.77 9.29
N SER A 414 -2.67 -22.28 10.03
CA SER A 414 -1.55 -23.11 10.48
C SER A 414 -1.95 -24.00 11.66
N SER A 415 -2.83 -23.51 12.51
CA SER A 415 -3.39 -24.23 13.66
C SER A 415 -4.87 -23.88 13.87
N GLU A 416 -5.57 -24.68 14.66
CA GLU A 416 -6.97 -24.39 15.02
C GLU A 416 -7.14 -23.04 15.72
N GLN A 417 -6.13 -22.62 16.51
CA GLN A 417 -6.14 -21.35 17.22
C GLN A 417 -6.00 -20.14 16.30
N ASP A 418 -5.49 -20.32 15.08
CA ASP A 418 -5.37 -19.27 14.05
C ASP A 418 -6.68 -19.05 13.28
N ILE A 419 -7.69 -19.89 13.47
CA ILE A 419 -9.00 -19.70 12.84
C ILE A 419 -9.77 -18.61 13.56
N VAL A 420 -9.95 -17.51 12.87
CA VAL A 420 -10.71 -16.35 13.35
C VAL A 420 -12.13 -16.43 12.83
N PHE A 421 -13.12 -16.05 13.64
CA PHE A 421 -14.54 -16.01 13.27
C PHE A 421 -15.20 -17.38 12.99
N ARG A 422 -14.69 -18.51 13.51
CA ARG A 422 -15.25 -19.84 13.19
C ARG A 422 -16.77 -19.88 13.36
N ASP A 423 -17.28 -19.58 14.56
CA ASP A 423 -18.72 -19.64 14.85
C ASP A 423 -19.54 -18.69 13.96
N GLU A 424 -18.97 -17.53 13.66
CA GLU A 424 -19.59 -16.53 12.78
C GLU A 424 -19.67 -17.03 11.33
N LEU A 425 -18.59 -17.62 10.81
CA LEU A 425 -18.52 -18.19 9.47
C LEU A 425 -19.48 -19.38 9.32
N ASP A 426 -19.53 -20.26 10.30
CA ASP A 426 -20.42 -21.41 10.32
C ASP A 426 -21.90 -20.97 10.39
N SER A 427 -22.20 -19.92 11.16
CA SER A 427 -23.54 -19.32 11.25
C SER A 427 -23.97 -18.70 9.90
N ILE A 428 -23.05 -17.98 9.23
CA ILE A 428 -23.30 -17.41 7.90
C ILE A 428 -23.51 -18.53 6.89
N ALA A 429 -22.68 -19.58 6.93
CA ALA A 429 -22.81 -20.73 6.03
C ALA A 429 -24.16 -21.42 6.16
N ALA A 430 -24.56 -21.70 7.41
CA ALA A 430 -25.87 -22.32 7.71
C ALA A 430 -27.04 -21.46 7.21
N ALA A 431 -27.00 -20.15 7.48
CA ALA A 431 -28.05 -19.23 7.07
C ALA A 431 -28.20 -19.07 5.55
N ARG A 432 -27.13 -19.31 4.78
CA ARG A 432 -27.07 -19.12 3.33
C ARG A 432 -27.07 -20.43 2.52
N GLY A 433 -26.95 -21.59 3.18
CA GLY A 433 -26.70 -22.85 2.48
C GLY A 433 -25.33 -22.87 1.78
N ALA A 434 -24.36 -22.10 2.26
CA ALA A 434 -23.01 -22.01 1.72
C ALA A 434 -22.10 -23.10 2.33
N LYS A 435 -20.95 -23.36 1.69
CA LYS A 435 -19.97 -24.35 2.15
C LYS A 435 -18.73 -23.65 2.74
N VAL A 436 -18.26 -24.15 3.89
CA VAL A 436 -16.98 -23.72 4.50
C VAL A 436 -16.08 -24.93 4.68
N TYR A 437 -14.84 -24.81 4.22
CA TYR A 437 -13.80 -25.81 4.41
C TYR A 437 -12.64 -25.19 5.18
N TYR A 438 -12.33 -25.76 6.36
CA TYR A 438 -11.19 -25.39 7.16
C TYR A 438 -10.01 -26.32 6.86
N LEU A 439 -8.94 -25.78 6.27
CA LEU A 439 -7.73 -26.53 5.95
C LEU A 439 -6.65 -26.15 6.99
N VAL A 440 -6.56 -26.93 8.05
CA VAL A 440 -5.71 -26.63 9.22
C VAL A 440 -4.52 -27.58 9.28
N GLY A 441 -3.38 -27.09 9.74
CA GLY A 441 -2.18 -27.88 9.95
C GLY A 441 -1.13 -27.73 8.85
N SER A 442 -0.04 -28.47 8.94
CA SER A 442 1.04 -28.53 7.98
C SER A 442 0.65 -29.33 6.73
N ARG A 443 1.45 -29.25 5.65
CA ARG A 443 1.25 -30.10 4.47
C ARG A 443 1.32 -31.60 4.78
N ALA A 444 2.15 -31.97 5.76
CA ALA A 444 2.29 -33.36 6.19
C ALA A 444 1.01 -33.86 6.92
N GLU A 445 0.42 -33.04 7.78
CA GLU A 445 -0.80 -33.34 8.53
C GLU A 445 -2.03 -33.44 7.59
N ILE A 446 -2.09 -32.62 6.56
CA ILE A 446 -3.18 -32.60 5.58
C ILE A 446 -3.01 -33.73 4.53
N GLY A 447 -1.83 -34.36 4.47
CA GLY A 447 -1.55 -35.43 3.51
C GLY A 447 -1.18 -34.92 2.10
N GLY A 448 -0.76 -33.67 1.97
CA GLY A 448 -0.34 -33.06 0.70
C GLY A 448 -0.46 -31.54 0.68
N ASP A 449 -0.28 -30.94 -0.49
CA ASP A 449 -0.47 -29.49 -0.61
C ASP A 449 -1.98 -29.15 -0.61
N PRO A 450 -2.47 -28.45 0.45
CA PRO A 450 -3.88 -28.11 0.60
C PRO A 450 -4.40 -27.17 -0.49
N LEU A 451 -3.52 -26.50 -1.21
CA LEU A 451 -3.84 -25.60 -2.31
C LEU A 451 -3.55 -26.22 -3.68
N SER A 452 -3.23 -27.52 -3.75
CA SER A 452 -3.00 -28.17 -5.04
C SER A 452 -4.27 -28.15 -5.94
N ALA A 453 -4.06 -28.08 -7.25
CA ALA A 453 -5.15 -28.10 -8.23
C ALA A 453 -6.11 -29.31 -8.03
N LYS A 454 -5.55 -30.47 -7.64
CA LYS A 454 -6.33 -31.68 -7.35
C LYS A 454 -7.24 -31.48 -6.14
N MET A 455 -6.70 -30.95 -5.04
CA MET A 455 -7.47 -30.68 -3.83
C MET A 455 -8.56 -29.64 -4.08
N LEU A 456 -8.24 -28.53 -4.73
CA LEU A 456 -9.20 -27.47 -5.02
C LEU A 456 -10.35 -27.97 -5.89
N ARG A 457 -10.08 -28.78 -6.92
CA ARG A 457 -11.14 -29.41 -7.76
C ARG A 457 -12.00 -30.41 -6.98
N SER A 458 -11.44 -31.14 -6.03
CA SER A 458 -12.21 -32.07 -5.20
C SER A 458 -13.16 -31.37 -4.23
N LEU A 459 -12.79 -30.18 -3.73
CA LEU A 459 -13.61 -29.39 -2.82
C LEU A 459 -14.64 -28.53 -3.56
N VAL A 460 -14.30 -28.07 -4.76
CA VAL A 460 -15.12 -27.15 -5.57
C VAL A 460 -15.33 -27.72 -6.97
N PRO A 461 -16.38 -28.51 -7.20
CA PRO A 461 -16.76 -28.93 -8.53
C PRO A 461 -17.05 -27.71 -9.43
N GLY A 462 -16.61 -27.75 -10.69
CA GLY A 462 -16.75 -26.63 -11.62
C GLY A 462 -15.88 -25.42 -11.23
N LEU A 463 -14.69 -25.66 -10.72
CA LEU A 463 -13.75 -24.63 -10.25
C LEU A 463 -13.40 -23.60 -11.34
N ASP A 464 -13.33 -24.00 -12.59
CA ASP A 464 -13.05 -23.17 -13.77
C ASP A 464 -14.21 -22.24 -14.16
N GLU A 465 -15.41 -22.48 -13.63
CA GLU A 465 -16.58 -21.62 -13.83
C GLU A 465 -16.76 -20.57 -12.70
N GLN A 466 -15.95 -20.66 -11.64
CA GLN A 466 -16.09 -19.80 -10.46
C GLN A 466 -15.38 -18.45 -10.65
N GLU A 467 -15.92 -17.39 -10.02
CA GLU A 467 -15.15 -16.19 -9.70
C GLU A 467 -14.39 -16.44 -8.38
N ILE A 468 -13.09 -16.21 -8.37
CA ILE A 468 -12.22 -16.63 -7.26
C ILE A 468 -11.57 -15.41 -6.62
N TYR A 469 -11.76 -15.29 -5.31
CA TYR A 469 -11.18 -14.23 -4.50
C TYR A 469 -10.20 -14.82 -3.49
N VAL A 470 -8.92 -14.44 -3.59
CA VAL A 470 -7.84 -14.96 -2.75
C VAL A 470 -7.29 -13.84 -1.88
N CYS A 471 -7.26 -14.05 -0.56
CA CYS A 471 -6.64 -13.09 0.35
C CYS A 471 -5.82 -13.79 1.45
N GLY A 472 -4.59 -13.34 1.66
CA GLY A 472 -3.68 -13.94 2.64
C GLY A 472 -2.21 -13.49 2.44
N PRO A 473 -1.25 -14.22 3.02
CA PRO A 473 0.17 -14.00 2.82
C PRO A 473 0.59 -14.15 1.36
N SER A 474 1.57 -13.36 0.90
CA SER A 474 2.01 -13.33 -0.51
C SER A 474 2.44 -14.70 -1.05
N GLY A 475 3.13 -15.49 -0.24
CA GLY A 475 3.52 -16.86 -0.61
C GLY A 475 2.32 -17.79 -0.84
N MET A 476 1.27 -17.68 -0.01
CA MET A 476 0.04 -18.44 -0.20
C MET A 476 -0.71 -18.00 -1.46
N ILE A 477 -0.80 -16.70 -1.68
CA ILE A 477 -1.47 -16.14 -2.89
C ILE A 477 -0.77 -16.65 -4.15
N SER A 478 0.56 -16.60 -4.20
CA SER A 478 1.33 -17.07 -5.36
C SER A 478 1.09 -18.55 -5.63
N ALA A 479 1.13 -19.39 -4.59
CA ALA A 479 0.85 -20.83 -4.71
C ALA A 479 -0.60 -21.09 -5.15
N ALA A 480 -1.57 -20.37 -4.57
CA ALA A 480 -2.99 -20.51 -4.95
C ALA A 480 -3.23 -20.10 -6.40
N VAL A 481 -2.68 -18.97 -6.85
CA VAL A 481 -2.83 -18.51 -8.25
C VAL A 481 -2.20 -19.49 -9.22
N GLU A 482 -1.03 -20.04 -8.90
CA GLU A 482 -0.37 -21.07 -9.73
C GLU A 482 -1.24 -22.34 -9.83
N ALA A 483 -1.72 -22.86 -8.70
CA ALA A 483 -2.56 -24.03 -8.64
C ALA A 483 -3.90 -23.85 -9.37
N LEU A 484 -4.56 -22.69 -9.21
CA LEU A 484 -5.80 -22.36 -9.91
C LEU A 484 -5.60 -22.29 -11.42
N ARG A 485 -4.51 -21.70 -11.88
CA ARG A 485 -4.16 -21.69 -13.31
C ARG A 485 -3.87 -23.08 -13.84
N GLY A 486 -3.14 -23.92 -13.08
CA GLY A 486 -2.93 -25.33 -13.38
C GLY A 486 -4.24 -26.15 -13.37
N ALA A 487 -5.25 -25.65 -12.68
CA ALA A 487 -6.61 -26.19 -12.69
C ALA A 487 -7.49 -25.64 -13.84
N GLY A 488 -6.95 -24.87 -14.80
CA GLY A 488 -7.69 -24.35 -15.96
C GLY A 488 -8.45 -23.05 -15.70
N VAL A 489 -8.34 -22.43 -14.51
CA VAL A 489 -9.01 -21.18 -14.20
C VAL A 489 -8.37 -20.01 -14.96
N SER A 490 -9.19 -19.20 -15.62
CA SER A 490 -8.72 -18.02 -16.34
C SER A 490 -8.17 -16.96 -15.36
N ARG A 491 -7.08 -16.29 -15.75
CA ARG A 491 -6.52 -15.19 -14.93
C ARG A 491 -7.53 -14.07 -14.66
N ARG A 492 -8.50 -13.87 -15.54
CA ARG A 492 -9.55 -12.83 -15.38
C ARG A 492 -10.53 -13.15 -14.25
N GLN A 493 -10.67 -14.42 -13.88
CA GLN A 493 -11.54 -14.89 -12.82
C GLN A 493 -10.85 -14.90 -11.45
N ILE A 494 -9.52 -14.67 -11.39
CA ILE A 494 -8.75 -14.73 -10.16
C ILE A 494 -8.45 -13.31 -9.69
N HIS A 495 -9.08 -12.92 -8.60
CA HIS A 495 -8.89 -11.65 -7.89
C HIS A 495 -8.11 -11.93 -6.61
N PHE A 496 -7.10 -11.14 -6.33
CA PHE A 496 -6.32 -11.33 -5.10
C PHE A 496 -5.88 -10.02 -4.47
N GLU A 497 -5.78 -10.02 -3.14
CA GLU A 497 -5.25 -8.91 -2.35
C GLU A 497 -4.25 -9.45 -1.32
N SER A 498 -3.08 -8.79 -1.22
CA SER A 498 -2.03 -9.13 -0.26
C SER A 498 -1.91 -8.03 0.78
N PHE A 499 -1.73 -8.41 2.05
CA PHE A 499 -1.50 -7.46 3.14
C PHE A 499 -0.01 -7.17 3.39
N GLU A 500 0.88 -7.69 2.56
CA GLU A 500 2.31 -7.38 2.63
C GLU A 500 2.63 -6.19 1.71
N PHE A 501 3.15 -5.11 2.30
CA PHE A 501 3.61 -3.90 1.62
C PHE A 501 5.12 -3.77 1.61
#